data_cdc6ff3726b06b1c40b8c4127232f923
#
_entry.id   cdc6ff3726b06b1c40b8c4127232f923
#
_cell.length_a   1.000
_cell.length_b   1.000
_cell.length_c   1.000
_cell.angle_alpha   90.00
_cell.angle_beta   90.00
_cell.angle_gamma   90.00
#
_symmetry.space_group_name_H-M   'P 1'
#
loop_
_entity.id
_entity.type
_entity.pdbx_description
1 polymer ?
#
loop_
_entity_poly.entity_id
_entity_poly.type
_entity_poly.pdbx_seq_one_letter_code
_entity_poly.pdbx_strand_id
1 'polypeptide(L)'
;GFTKIKAVQKVFQSLSITHAYTCTYNVGNYASNLLYREDADGHATAFDPLNNFISNYEIGQITISEQLNPLIGFDMTLKNSLMIKVEYKRSRNTSLSFANNQITEMTSNELAVSAGYRIKDITIGFIFSGMKRQVTSDLNLTISFAMKDNRTVLRKIAEEINQVSAGSLSM
;
A
#
# COMPACT_ATOMS: atom_id res chain seq x y z
N GLY A 1 10.76 -19.93 13.05
CA GLY A 1 11.33 -18.90 12.18
C GLY A 1 12.56 -19.40 11.46
N PHE A 2 12.94 -18.72 10.41
CA PHE A 2 14.11 -19.03 9.55
C PHE A 2 15.45 -19.03 10.29
N THR A 3 15.50 -18.36 11.44
CA THR A 3 16.68 -18.33 12.33
C THR A 3 17.06 -19.68 12.95
N LYS A 4 16.25 -20.74 12.77
CA LYS A 4 16.60 -22.10 13.22
C LYS A 4 17.51 -22.87 12.24
N ILE A 5 17.71 -22.36 11.02
CA ILE A 5 18.58 -22.97 10.03
C ILE A 5 20.03 -22.65 10.39
N LYS A 6 20.88 -23.68 10.63
CA LYS A 6 22.27 -23.53 11.07
C LYS A 6 23.12 -22.60 10.19
N ALA A 7 22.89 -22.59 8.87
CA ALA A 7 23.58 -21.69 7.95
C ALA A 7 23.18 -20.21 8.16
N VAL A 8 21.90 -19.95 8.42
CA VAL A 8 21.36 -18.60 8.70
C VAL A 8 21.89 -18.09 10.04
N GLN A 9 21.96 -18.95 11.06
CA GLN A 9 22.47 -18.58 12.40
C GLN A 9 23.94 -18.14 12.40
N LYS A 10 24.73 -18.59 11.42
CA LYS A 10 26.15 -18.20 11.37
C LYS A 10 26.33 -16.73 10.95
N VAL A 11 25.44 -16.21 10.11
CA VAL A 11 25.59 -14.89 9.47
C VAL A 11 24.61 -13.87 10.06
N PHE A 12 23.36 -14.28 10.26
CA PHE A 12 22.28 -13.38 10.69
C PHE A 12 22.04 -13.47 12.20
N GLN A 13 21.87 -12.31 12.81
CA GLN A 13 21.32 -12.19 14.15
C GLN A 13 19.80 -12.34 14.13
N SER A 14 19.16 -11.69 13.16
CA SER A 14 17.72 -11.83 12.90
C SER A 14 17.43 -11.79 11.41
N LEU A 15 16.41 -12.54 11.00
CA LEU A 15 15.85 -12.54 9.66
C LEU A 15 14.33 -12.65 9.79
N SER A 16 13.63 -11.67 9.25
CA SER A 16 12.16 -11.64 9.21
C SER A 16 11.68 -11.44 7.78
N ILE A 17 10.60 -12.13 7.43
CA ILE A 17 9.86 -11.92 6.18
C ILE A 17 8.47 -11.46 6.57
N THR A 18 8.04 -10.37 5.97
CA THR A 18 6.74 -9.75 6.23
C THR A 18 5.91 -9.69 4.96
N HIS A 19 4.62 -9.92 5.11
CA HIS A 19 3.61 -9.77 4.06
C HIS A 19 2.33 -9.29 4.71
N ALA A 20 1.68 -8.30 4.11
CA ALA A 20 0.39 -7.81 4.56
C ALA A 20 -0.50 -7.47 3.38
N TYR A 21 -1.76 -7.89 3.44
CA TYR A 21 -2.80 -7.57 2.47
C TYR A 21 -4.00 -6.97 3.19
N THR A 22 -4.49 -5.86 2.66
CA THR A 22 -5.73 -5.23 3.11
C THR A 22 -6.58 -4.90 1.90
N CYS A 23 -7.86 -5.23 1.95
CA CYS A 23 -8.83 -4.85 0.93
C CYS A 23 -10.00 -4.13 1.61
N THR A 24 -10.37 -2.97 1.06
CA THR A 24 -11.53 -2.21 1.48
C THR A 24 -12.47 -2.05 0.30
N TYR A 25 -13.71 -2.47 0.47
CA TYR A 25 -14.80 -2.24 -0.45
C TYR A 25 -15.69 -1.15 0.11
N ASN A 26 -15.97 -0.13 -0.68
CA ASN A 26 -16.81 0.99 -0.29
C ASN A 26 -17.86 1.27 -1.38
N VAL A 27 -19.12 1.35 -0.96
CA VAL A 27 -20.25 1.83 -1.77
C VAL A 27 -20.53 3.26 -1.32
N GLY A 28 -20.18 4.21 -2.18
CA GLY A 28 -20.36 5.63 -1.90
C GLY A 28 -21.57 6.20 -2.62
N ASN A 29 -22.18 7.22 -2.01
CA ASN A 29 -23.28 7.97 -2.61
C ASN A 29 -24.45 7.08 -3.07
N TYR A 30 -24.97 6.26 -2.17
CA TYR A 30 -26.19 5.51 -2.45
C TYR A 30 -27.40 6.21 -1.82
N ALA A 31 -28.52 6.19 -2.53
CA ALA A 31 -29.80 6.69 -2.07
C ALA A 31 -30.91 5.68 -2.41
N SER A 32 -31.99 5.70 -1.63
CA SER A 32 -33.18 4.90 -1.97
C SER A 32 -33.84 5.45 -3.24
N ASN A 33 -34.17 4.59 -4.16
CA ASN A 33 -34.91 4.98 -5.36
C ASN A 33 -36.41 5.07 -5.04
N LEU A 34 -36.95 6.26 -5.07
CA LEU A 34 -38.36 6.50 -4.75
C LEU A 34 -39.36 5.89 -5.77
N LEU A 35 -38.86 5.51 -6.93
CA LEU A 35 -39.68 4.85 -7.98
C LEU A 35 -39.70 3.33 -7.81
N TYR A 36 -38.86 2.77 -6.94
CA TYR A 36 -38.83 1.34 -6.64
C TYR A 36 -40.19 0.89 -6.07
N ARG A 37 -40.68 -0.22 -6.52
CA ARG A 37 -41.87 -0.92 -6.01
C ARG A 37 -41.57 -2.40 -5.95
N GLU A 38 -42.07 -3.05 -4.93
CA GLU A 38 -42.01 -4.50 -4.76
C GLU A 38 -43.40 -5.10 -4.49
N ASP A 39 -43.56 -6.37 -4.81
CA ASP A 39 -44.76 -7.14 -4.46
C ASP A 39 -44.63 -7.67 -3.00
N ALA A 40 -45.67 -8.46 -2.60
CA ALA A 40 -45.70 -9.04 -1.26
C ALA A 40 -44.57 -10.07 -1.01
N ASP A 41 -43.99 -10.60 -2.09
CA ASP A 41 -42.89 -11.60 -2.04
C ASP A 41 -41.51 -10.94 -2.15
N GLY A 42 -41.45 -9.61 -2.23
CA GLY A 42 -40.20 -8.83 -2.29
C GLY A 42 -39.54 -8.73 -3.67
N HIS A 43 -40.31 -9.02 -4.74
CA HIS A 43 -39.81 -8.88 -6.10
C HIS A 43 -40.04 -7.48 -6.64
N ALA A 44 -39.09 -6.95 -7.40
CA ALA A 44 -39.23 -5.68 -8.06
C ALA A 44 -40.37 -5.74 -9.12
N THR A 45 -41.28 -4.77 -9.06
CA THR A 45 -42.46 -4.68 -10.00
C THR A 45 -42.44 -3.44 -10.85
N ALA A 46 -41.61 -2.44 -10.55
CA ALA A 46 -41.51 -1.22 -11.30
C ALA A 46 -40.45 -1.31 -12.41
N PHE A 47 -40.77 -0.76 -13.59
CA PHE A 47 -39.92 -0.73 -14.76
C PHE A 47 -39.64 0.70 -15.20
N ASP A 48 -38.47 0.93 -15.76
CA ASP A 48 -38.12 2.17 -16.43
C ASP A 48 -38.74 2.24 -17.86
N PRO A 49 -38.64 3.39 -18.57
CA PRO A 49 -39.15 3.50 -19.94
C PRO A 49 -38.51 2.55 -20.97
N LEU A 50 -37.32 1.97 -20.61
CA LEU A 50 -36.60 1.01 -21.44
C LEU A 50 -36.92 -0.45 -21.05
N ASN A 51 -37.90 -0.64 -20.16
CA ASN A 51 -38.35 -1.95 -19.67
C ASN A 51 -37.27 -2.69 -18.82
N ASN A 52 -36.38 -1.97 -18.13
CA ASN A 52 -35.50 -2.53 -17.13
C ASN A 52 -36.14 -2.40 -15.74
N PHE A 53 -35.85 -3.33 -14.84
CA PHE A 53 -36.26 -3.23 -13.45
C PHE A 53 -35.61 -2.01 -12.78
N ILE A 54 -36.43 -1.24 -12.06
CA ILE A 54 -35.92 -0.16 -11.21
C ILE A 54 -35.30 -0.76 -9.97
N SER A 55 -34.03 -0.42 -9.69
CA SER A 55 -33.31 -0.88 -8.51
C SER A 55 -33.78 -0.17 -7.24
N ASN A 56 -33.74 -0.86 -6.10
CA ASN A 56 -34.08 -0.28 -4.79
C ASN A 56 -33.14 0.89 -4.39
N TYR A 57 -31.88 0.80 -4.80
CA TYR A 57 -30.88 1.84 -4.50
C TYR A 57 -30.26 2.38 -5.77
N GLU A 58 -30.09 3.69 -5.81
CA GLU A 58 -29.24 4.37 -6.78
C GLU A 58 -27.83 4.47 -6.18
N ILE A 59 -26.87 3.84 -6.84
CA ILE A 59 -25.48 3.84 -6.42
C ILE A 59 -24.70 4.77 -7.34
N GLY A 60 -24.06 5.81 -6.77
CA GLY A 60 -23.27 6.76 -7.54
C GLY A 60 -21.88 6.26 -7.84
N GLN A 61 -21.26 5.57 -6.86
CA GLN A 61 -19.86 5.16 -6.95
C GLN A 61 -19.57 3.91 -6.11
N ILE A 62 -18.71 3.05 -6.64
CA ILE A 62 -18.12 1.93 -5.91
C ILE A 62 -16.61 2.07 -5.98
N THR A 63 -15.93 1.87 -4.84
CA THR A 63 -14.47 1.91 -4.77
C THR A 63 -13.94 0.65 -4.10
N ILE A 64 -12.93 0.05 -4.72
CA ILE A 64 -12.17 -1.09 -4.17
C ILE A 64 -10.73 -0.62 -3.98
N SER A 65 -10.25 -0.63 -2.75
CA SER A 65 -8.86 -0.29 -2.40
C SER A 65 -8.16 -1.53 -1.91
N GLU A 66 -7.14 -1.95 -2.62
CA GLU A 66 -6.29 -3.09 -2.29
C GLU A 66 -4.89 -2.60 -1.96
N GLN A 67 -4.35 -3.03 -0.83
CA GLN A 67 -3.02 -2.65 -0.37
C GLN A 67 -2.24 -3.89 0.04
N LEU A 68 -1.11 -4.09 -0.59
CA LEU A 68 -0.08 -5.06 -0.26
C LEU A 68 1.09 -4.27 0.35
N ASN A 69 1.06 -4.10 1.66
CA ASN A 69 2.00 -3.20 2.37
C ASN A 69 2.66 -3.90 3.58
N PRO A 70 3.79 -4.59 3.35
CA PRO A 70 4.41 -4.85 2.06
C PRO A 70 3.79 -6.05 1.31
N LEU A 71 3.94 -6.12 -0.02
CA LEU A 71 3.73 -7.34 -0.78
C LEU A 71 4.75 -8.40 -0.35
N ILE A 72 6.01 -7.99 -0.21
CA ILE A 72 7.05 -8.77 0.42
C ILE A 72 8.06 -7.83 1.09
N GLY A 73 8.40 -8.12 2.34
CA GLY A 73 9.40 -7.39 3.10
C GLY A 73 10.43 -8.34 3.70
N PHE A 74 11.68 -7.93 3.65
CA PHE A 74 12.80 -8.62 4.28
C PHE A 74 13.48 -7.67 5.25
N ASP A 75 13.51 -8.04 6.52
CA ASP A 75 14.25 -7.36 7.57
C ASP A 75 15.37 -8.28 8.04
N MET A 76 16.62 -7.86 7.84
CA MET A 76 17.81 -8.65 8.13
C MET A 76 18.72 -7.87 9.04
N THR A 77 19.15 -8.47 10.14
CA THR A 77 20.22 -7.95 10.98
C THR A 77 21.35 -8.96 10.99
N LEU A 78 22.53 -8.53 10.56
CA LEU A 78 23.73 -9.34 10.58
C LEU A 78 24.44 -9.23 11.94
N LYS A 79 25.29 -10.20 12.25
CA LYS A 79 26.05 -10.22 13.53
C LYS A 79 27.05 -9.07 13.69
N ASN A 80 27.47 -8.47 12.58
CA ASN A 80 28.33 -7.30 12.55
C ASN A 80 27.59 -5.97 12.73
N SER A 81 26.33 -5.99 13.21
CA SER A 81 25.46 -4.81 13.41
C SER A 81 25.03 -4.10 12.12
N LEU A 82 25.18 -4.75 10.95
CA LEU A 82 24.61 -4.29 9.70
C LEU A 82 23.14 -4.70 9.64
N MET A 83 22.27 -3.75 9.41
CA MET A 83 20.83 -3.92 9.20
C MET A 83 20.50 -3.66 7.73
N ILE A 84 19.73 -4.55 7.11
CA ILE A 84 19.27 -4.39 5.75
C ILE A 84 17.77 -4.62 5.76
N LYS A 85 17.03 -3.69 5.15
CA LYS A 85 15.60 -3.78 4.97
C LYS A 85 15.27 -3.60 3.49
N VAL A 86 14.50 -4.52 2.93
CA VAL A 86 14.00 -4.47 1.55
C VAL A 86 12.50 -4.66 1.61
N GLU A 87 11.74 -3.73 1.05
CA GLU A 87 10.28 -3.80 0.98
C GLU A 87 9.81 -3.53 -0.44
N TYR A 88 8.94 -4.39 -0.93
CA TYR A 88 8.17 -4.14 -2.15
C TYR A 88 6.70 -4.00 -1.77
N LYS A 89 6.13 -2.83 -2.08
CA LYS A 89 4.75 -2.48 -1.79
C LYS A 89 3.98 -2.32 -3.09
N ARG A 90 2.72 -2.69 -3.06
CA ARG A 90 1.80 -2.47 -4.18
C ARG A 90 0.45 -2.04 -3.64
N SER A 91 -0.10 -1.00 -4.23
CA SER A 91 -1.49 -0.61 -3.99
C SER A 91 -2.24 -0.49 -5.31
N ARG A 92 -3.53 -0.82 -5.27
CA ARG A 92 -4.46 -0.64 -6.37
C ARG A 92 -5.75 -0.04 -5.83
N ASN A 93 -6.19 1.05 -6.43
CA ASN A 93 -7.48 1.66 -6.13
C ASN A 93 -8.29 1.68 -7.41
N THR A 94 -9.40 0.97 -7.41
CA THR A 94 -10.34 0.89 -8.53
C THR A 94 -11.64 1.56 -8.13
N SER A 95 -12.05 2.56 -8.89
CA SER A 95 -13.29 3.31 -8.69
C SER A 95 -14.17 3.17 -9.92
N LEU A 96 -15.39 2.71 -9.73
CA LEU A 96 -16.45 2.68 -10.73
C LEU A 96 -17.40 3.83 -10.46
N SER A 97 -17.54 4.74 -11.41
CA SER A 97 -18.55 5.79 -11.42
C SER A 97 -19.70 5.41 -12.36
N PHE A 98 -20.90 5.32 -11.82
CA PHE A 98 -22.10 5.04 -12.61
C PHE A 98 -22.58 6.26 -13.40
N ALA A 99 -22.31 7.47 -12.90
CA ALA A 99 -22.69 8.71 -13.58
C ALA A 99 -21.99 8.88 -14.94
N ASN A 100 -20.75 8.42 -15.05
CA ASN A 100 -19.91 8.56 -16.25
C ASN A 100 -19.68 7.24 -16.97
N ASN A 101 -20.21 6.13 -16.45
CA ASN A 101 -19.94 4.77 -16.93
C ASN A 101 -18.42 4.52 -17.10
N GLN A 102 -17.65 4.90 -16.08
CA GLN A 102 -16.20 4.95 -16.15
C GLN A 102 -15.57 4.20 -14.97
N ILE A 103 -14.56 3.41 -15.28
CA ILE A 103 -13.66 2.82 -14.28
C ILE A 103 -12.36 3.58 -14.29
N THR A 104 -11.94 4.05 -13.10
CA THR A 104 -10.61 4.61 -12.86
C THR A 104 -9.82 3.63 -12.04
N GLU A 105 -8.69 3.19 -12.55
CA GLU A 105 -7.75 2.30 -11.85
C GLU A 105 -6.43 3.03 -11.60
N MET A 106 -6.09 3.21 -10.34
CA MET A 106 -4.82 3.78 -9.90
C MET A 106 -3.98 2.67 -9.30
N THR A 107 -2.79 2.44 -9.86
CA THR A 107 -1.83 1.45 -9.37
C THR A 107 -0.56 2.17 -8.93
N SER A 108 -0.04 1.80 -7.76
CA SER A 108 1.24 2.29 -7.25
C SER A 108 2.11 1.09 -6.85
N ASN A 109 3.34 1.06 -7.35
CA ASN A 109 4.35 0.09 -6.98
C ASN A 109 5.52 0.84 -6.36
N GLU A 110 6.04 0.37 -5.23
CA GLU A 110 7.14 1.01 -4.51
C GLU A 110 8.15 -0.06 -4.08
N LEU A 111 9.40 0.15 -4.45
CA LEU A 111 10.53 -0.61 -3.96
C LEU A 111 11.34 0.29 -3.03
N ALA A 112 11.46 -0.10 -1.76
CA ALA A 112 12.25 0.59 -0.77
C ALA A 112 13.37 -0.33 -0.27
N VAL A 113 14.59 0.18 -0.26
CA VAL A 113 15.78 -0.51 0.25
C VAL A 113 16.48 0.41 1.23
N SER A 114 16.77 -0.08 2.42
CA SER A 114 17.55 0.65 3.39
C SER A 114 18.67 -0.24 3.98
N ALA A 115 19.80 0.38 4.24
CA ALA A 115 20.92 -0.25 4.92
C ALA A 115 21.34 0.64 6.09
N GLY A 116 21.49 0.04 7.26
CA GLY A 116 21.91 0.72 8.49
C GLY A 116 23.10 0.01 9.12
N TYR A 117 24.04 0.77 9.65
CA TYR A 117 25.17 0.24 10.39
C TYR A 117 25.29 0.91 11.75
N ARG A 118 25.34 0.11 12.81
CA ARG A 118 25.47 0.60 14.17
C ARG A 118 26.90 0.41 14.66
N ILE A 119 27.60 1.51 14.88
CA ILE A 119 28.90 1.55 15.52
C ILE A 119 28.66 1.74 17.00
N LYS A 120 29.05 0.74 17.80
CA LYS A 120 28.87 0.77 19.25
C LYS A 120 30.05 1.43 19.95
N ASP A 121 29.80 1.98 21.13
CA ASP A 121 30.82 2.43 22.09
C ASP A 121 31.81 3.47 21.53
N ILE A 122 31.32 4.41 20.70
CA ILE A 122 32.14 5.54 20.27
C ILE A 122 32.37 6.45 21.46
N THR A 123 33.61 6.57 21.86
CA THR A 123 34.02 7.48 22.94
C THR A 123 34.43 8.82 22.35
N ILE A 124 33.65 9.86 22.64
CA ILE A 124 33.93 11.23 22.22
C ILE A 124 34.46 11.99 23.45
N GLY A 125 35.69 12.46 23.36
CA GLY A 125 36.29 13.31 24.38
C GLY A 125 35.98 14.79 24.11
N PHE A 126 35.42 15.47 25.10
CA PHE A 126 35.25 16.93 25.07
C PHE A 126 36.09 17.58 26.15
N ILE A 127 36.75 18.69 25.78
CA ILE A 127 37.43 19.56 26.74
C ILE A 127 36.51 20.78 26.92
N PHE A 128 35.82 20.82 28.04
CA PHE A 128 34.98 21.96 28.39
C PHE A 128 35.49 22.55 29.72
N SER A 129 35.86 23.82 29.73
CA SER A 129 36.33 24.54 30.94
C SER A 129 37.48 23.84 31.67
N GLY A 130 38.45 23.27 30.93
CA GLY A 130 39.60 22.62 31.53
C GLY A 130 39.39 21.20 32.06
N MET A 131 38.16 20.69 32.06
CA MET A 131 37.84 19.32 32.44
C MET A 131 37.66 18.41 31.22
N LYS A 132 38.39 17.31 31.18
CA LYS A 132 38.18 16.25 30.17
C LYS A 132 36.96 15.44 30.56
N ARG A 133 35.92 15.48 29.76
CA ARG A 133 34.75 14.56 29.84
C ARG A 133 34.77 13.62 28.66
N GLN A 134 34.53 12.35 28.91
CA GLN A 134 34.32 11.33 27.91
C GLN A 134 32.83 10.92 27.93
N VAL A 135 32.21 10.93 26.76
CA VAL A 135 30.85 10.43 26.57
C VAL A 135 30.92 9.26 25.60
N THR A 136 30.45 8.11 26.03
CA THR A 136 30.31 6.93 25.18
C THR A 136 28.89 6.89 24.62
N SER A 137 28.75 6.78 23.31
CA SER A 137 27.48 6.73 22.60
C SER A 137 27.56 5.82 21.38
N ASP A 138 26.44 5.28 20.98
CA ASP A 138 26.33 4.54 19.72
C ASP A 138 26.02 5.48 18.57
N LEU A 139 26.67 5.26 17.42
CA LEU A 139 26.40 5.97 16.17
C LEU A 139 25.65 5.05 15.22
N ASN A 140 24.46 5.47 14.79
CA ASN A 140 23.68 4.77 13.77
C ASN A 140 23.79 5.53 12.44
N LEU A 141 24.31 4.87 11.42
CA LEU A 141 24.37 5.36 10.05
C LEU A 141 23.28 4.63 9.25
N THR A 142 22.47 5.37 8.52
CA THR A 142 21.41 4.78 7.68
C THR A 142 21.41 5.43 6.31
N ILE A 143 21.35 4.60 5.29
CA ILE A 143 21.15 5.00 3.89
C ILE A 143 19.86 4.36 3.42
N SER A 144 18.99 5.13 2.75
CA SER A 144 17.73 4.64 2.22
C SER A 144 17.58 5.08 0.76
N PHE A 145 17.05 4.18 -0.04
CA PHE A 145 16.67 4.41 -1.43
C PHE A 145 15.24 3.93 -1.62
N ALA A 146 14.42 4.72 -2.31
CA ALA A 146 13.06 4.32 -2.67
C ALA A 146 12.77 4.72 -4.12
N MET A 147 12.14 3.82 -4.85
CA MET A 147 11.65 4.06 -6.21
C MET A 147 10.15 3.76 -6.22
N LYS A 148 9.38 4.72 -6.72
CA LYS A 148 7.92 4.61 -6.78
C LYS A 148 7.42 4.89 -8.21
N ASP A 149 6.61 3.98 -8.72
CA ASP A 149 5.90 4.08 -9.99
C ASP A 149 4.40 4.17 -9.74
N ASN A 150 3.77 5.21 -10.29
CA ASN A 150 2.32 5.41 -10.22
C ASN A 150 1.75 5.44 -11.63
N ARG A 151 0.63 4.76 -11.81
CA ARG A 151 -0.08 4.71 -13.09
C ARG A 151 -1.58 4.83 -12.86
N THR A 152 -2.23 5.69 -13.63
CA THR A 152 -3.69 5.83 -13.66
C THR A 152 -4.23 5.45 -15.03
N VAL A 153 -5.18 4.55 -15.05
CA VAL A 153 -5.86 4.08 -16.26
C VAL A 153 -7.33 4.41 -16.15
N LEU A 154 -7.85 5.06 -17.17
CA LEU A 154 -9.28 5.33 -17.35
C LEU A 154 -9.84 4.35 -18.38
N ARG A 155 -10.95 3.70 -18.03
CA ARG A 155 -11.68 2.79 -18.89
C ARG A 155 -13.12 3.25 -19.00
N LYS A 156 -13.53 3.68 -20.18
CA LYS A 156 -14.92 3.98 -20.46
C LYS A 156 -15.63 2.71 -20.91
N ILE A 157 -16.66 2.31 -20.19
CA ILE A 157 -17.34 1.03 -20.42
C ILE A 157 -18.06 1.02 -21.77
N ALA A 158 -18.66 2.15 -22.16
CA ALA A 158 -19.43 2.26 -23.41
C ALA A 158 -18.56 2.30 -24.67
N GLU A 159 -17.31 2.72 -24.56
CA GLU A 159 -16.42 2.93 -25.72
C GLU A 159 -15.36 1.84 -25.87
N GLU A 160 -15.27 0.89 -24.91
CA GLU A 160 -14.22 -0.14 -24.79
C GLU A 160 -12.77 0.41 -24.86
N ILE A 161 -12.62 1.70 -24.58
CA ILE A 161 -11.33 2.41 -24.68
C ILE A 161 -10.64 2.39 -23.33
N ASN A 162 -9.37 1.97 -23.34
CA ASN A 162 -8.47 2.04 -22.20
C ASN A 162 -7.45 3.16 -22.43
N GLN A 163 -7.45 4.19 -21.60
CA GLN A 163 -6.51 5.30 -21.69
C GLN A 163 -5.66 5.37 -20.42
N VAL A 164 -4.35 5.48 -20.59
CA VAL A 164 -3.46 5.88 -19.49
C VAL A 164 -3.56 7.40 -19.38
N SER A 165 -4.19 7.87 -18.30
CA SER A 165 -4.41 9.31 -18.10
C SER A 165 -3.28 10.00 -17.36
N ALA A 166 -2.52 9.26 -16.53
CA ALA A 166 -1.36 9.78 -15.81
C ALA A 166 -0.39 8.67 -15.45
N GLY A 167 0.88 9.00 -15.42
CA GLY A 167 1.95 8.16 -14.91
C GLY A 167 3.04 9.02 -14.31
N SER A 168 3.68 8.56 -13.24
CA SER A 168 4.84 9.22 -12.64
C SER A 168 5.82 8.19 -12.08
N LEU A 169 7.10 8.46 -12.23
CA LEU A 169 8.18 7.70 -11.61
C LEU A 169 8.97 8.67 -10.73
N SER A 170 9.18 8.30 -9.47
CA SER A 170 10.01 9.05 -8.52
C SER A 170 11.07 8.14 -7.89
N MET A 171 12.25 8.70 -7.67
CA MET A 171 13.37 8.02 -7.03
C MET A 171 13.89 8.86 -5.86
#